data_b8af343023fde4cc344467f88063df7c
#
_entry.id   b8af343023fde4cc344467f88063df7c
#
_cell.length_a   1.000
_cell.length_b   1.000
_cell.length_c   1.000
_cell.angle_alpha   90.00
_cell.angle_beta   90.00
_cell.angle_gamma   90.00
#
_symmetry.space_group_name_H-M   'P 1'
#
loop_
_entity.id
_entity.type
_entity.pdbx_description
1 polymer ?
#
loop_
_entity_poly.entity_id
_entity_poly.type
_entity_poly.pdbx_seq_one_letter_code
_entity_poly.pdbx_strand_id
1 'polypeptide(L)'
;PTYVKLITYFKPKILLGLTATPERTNEQEDITVFFDGHISAEIRLPAALNAGLLAPFHYYGIPDNVDLSEVKWSGHGYDIAELSRIYTQNDFRTGLILKKMQEYIGNSRLHRVRALCFCVDKEHAKFMNAKFTLAGLKTAVLTSDDSDRHRLLVKKQLQAGTINYLFVVDLFNEGVDIPEIDTILFLRPTESVTVFLQQFGRGLRLHKGKDHLTVLDFVGHSRAEFSYKDRFEALIGRHSRNIKDEIEGGFTNAPFGCKIILEDKAKEEILANIEGYLRSLNKNRIIKEIAAYHKVYKNTFSLKGFLAYSHVPFHKLYGSQTWGELCQLAGVKKEVSAHSAQIRYAVRTKWLATDSFSYLTQLLRFAECGFRCDVAVFSEKERRCAVMLYYDLFDKAGFYPNLESMFSDLASDHLFIQEFKEVISYLREKCSAPEKEDNSVYREWNPLHLHGVYTKAQIQAALGLSTIERKSSSREGFERLKDIKLEAMYVDIIKQREEGSMTAYKDYAQNREFFHWETQNRVREGSREAEAYRNGENNMLLFVRQQVEHPEYGCRMGFTYLGQVTMKSIEGSKPMQIVWHLNTPMPEATYAFASQYKAIG
;
A
#
# COMPACT_ATOMS: atom_id res chain seq x y z
N PRO A 1 -7.68 26.67 8.57
CA PRO A 1 -7.58 27.93 9.35
C PRO A 1 -8.55 27.98 10.53
N THR A 2 -9.76 27.39 10.44
CA THR A 2 -10.79 27.48 11.49
C THR A 2 -10.43 26.63 12.72
N TYR A 3 -9.96 25.40 12.51
CA TYR A 3 -9.55 24.49 13.58
C TYR A 3 -8.35 25.01 14.39
N VAL A 4 -7.37 25.65 13.75
CA VAL A 4 -6.20 26.25 14.44
C VAL A 4 -6.66 27.23 15.51
N LYS A 5 -7.60 28.14 15.14
CA LYS A 5 -8.13 29.14 16.09
C LYS A 5 -8.82 28.49 17.29
N LEU A 6 -9.62 27.42 17.05
CA LEU A 6 -10.31 26.69 18.10
C LEU A 6 -9.33 25.99 19.06
N ILE A 7 -8.37 25.22 18.51
CA ILE A 7 -7.39 24.47 19.29
C ILE A 7 -6.51 25.43 20.11
N THR A 8 -6.06 26.53 19.50
CA THR A 8 -5.24 27.54 20.17
C THR A 8 -6.02 28.27 21.27
N TYR A 9 -7.31 28.50 21.06
CA TYR A 9 -8.17 29.17 22.05
C TYR A 9 -8.47 28.29 23.27
N PHE A 10 -8.91 27.04 23.04
CA PHE A 10 -9.36 26.16 24.11
C PHE A 10 -8.21 25.45 24.85
N LYS A 11 -7.05 25.26 24.24
CA LYS A 11 -5.89 24.55 24.81
C LYS A 11 -6.29 23.26 25.54
N PRO A 12 -6.91 22.28 24.83
CA PRO A 12 -7.47 21.10 25.47
C PRO A 12 -6.37 20.24 26.11
N LYS A 13 -6.67 19.61 27.25
CA LYS A 13 -5.78 18.63 27.88
C LYS A 13 -5.63 17.34 27.05
N ILE A 14 -6.66 16.97 26.33
CA ILE A 14 -6.72 15.82 25.43
C ILE A 14 -7.33 16.31 24.12
N LEU A 15 -6.64 16.08 23.03
CA LEU A 15 -7.11 16.36 21.68
C LEU A 15 -7.25 15.04 20.93
N LEU A 16 -8.45 14.72 20.46
CA LEU A 16 -8.73 13.54 19.64
C LEU A 16 -9.23 13.98 18.25
N GLY A 17 -8.54 13.54 17.21
CA GLY A 17 -8.96 13.70 15.83
C GLY A 17 -9.45 12.39 15.23
N LEU A 18 -10.57 12.42 14.53
CA LEU A 18 -11.11 11.29 13.77
C LEU A 18 -11.26 11.69 12.30
N THR A 19 -10.72 10.91 11.40
CA THR A 19 -10.85 11.11 9.96
C THR A 19 -10.82 9.78 9.23
N ALA A 20 -11.55 9.70 8.13
CA ALA A 20 -11.50 8.54 7.23
C ALA A 20 -10.28 8.62 6.27
N THR A 21 -9.69 9.80 6.10
CA THR A 21 -8.58 10.08 5.19
C THR A 21 -7.63 11.06 5.86
N PRO A 22 -6.64 10.57 6.63
CA PRO A 22 -5.65 11.45 7.27
C PRO A 22 -4.78 12.17 6.25
N GLU A 23 -4.58 11.55 5.08
CA GLU A 23 -3.81 12.09 3.96
C GLU A 23 -4.75 13.02 3.14
N ARG A 24 -4.61 14.33 3.30
CA ARG A 24 -5.30 15.30 2.44
C ARG A 24 -4.35 15.76 1.33
N THR A 25 -4.94 16.12 0.19
CA THR A 25 -4.22 16.57 -1.02
C THR A 25 -3.46 17.89 -0.83
N ASN A 26 -3.77 18.66 0.21
CA ASN A 26 -3.11 19.92 0.53
C ASN A 26 -2.39 19.81 1.88
N GLU A 27 -1.06 19.99 1.89
CA GLU A 27 -0.25 20.01 3.13
C GLU A 27 -0.66 21.11 4.12
N GLN A 28 -1.30 22.19 3.65
CA GLN A 28 -1.90 23.20 4.53
C GLN A 28 -3.05 22.65 5.38
N GLU A 29 -3.53 21.46 5.07
CA GLU A 29 -4.62 20.77 5.74
C GLU A 29 -4.18 19.44 6.38
N ASP A 30 -2.87 19.16 6.45
CA ASP A 30 -2.37 17.99 7.20
C ASP A 30 -2.76 18.14 8.67
N ILE A 31 -3.80 17.39 9.04
CA ILE A 31 -4.34 17.45 10.39
C ILE A 31 -3.42 16.80 11.42
N THR A 32 -2.47 15.95 11.00
CA THR A 32 -1.53 15.28 11.92
C THR A 32 -0.61 16.26 12.62
N VAL A 33 -0.38 17.44 12.03
CA VAL A 33 0.39 18.55 12.65
C VAL A 33 -0.20 18.97 14.00
N PHE A 34 -1.53 18.86 14.19
CA PHE A 34 -2.18 19.17 15.47
C PHE A 34 -1.99 18.09 16.53
N PHE A 35 -1.44 16.95 16.15
CA PHE A 35 -1.24 15.76 16.96
C PHE A 35 0.24 15.34 17.00
N ASP A 36 1.16 16.28 16.79
CA ASP A 36 2.60 16.05 16.75
C ASP A 36 3.02 14.92 15.76
N GLY A 37 2.27 14.76 14.67
CA GLY A 37 2.44 13.69 13.70
C GLY A 37 2.01 12.30 14.20
N HIS A 38 1.36 12.21 15.37
CA HIS A 38 1.01 10.95 15.99
C HIS A 38 -0.36 10.45 15.53
N ILE A 39 -0.40 9.23 14.97
CA ILE A 39 -1.63 8.48 14.67
C ILE A 39 -1.74 7.34 15.68
N SER A 40 -2.71 7.44 16.59
CA SER A 40 -2.88 6.47 17.67
C SER A 40 -3.49 5.14 17.20
N ALA A 41 -4.33 5.17 16.17
CA ALA A 41 -4.93 3.98 15.56
C ALA A 41 -5.29 4.27 14.09
N GLU A 42 -5.03 3.32 13.23
CA GLU A 42 -5.37 3.37 11.81
C GLU A 42 -5.96 2.03 11.36
N ILE A 43 -7.12 2.09 10.72
CA ILE A 43 -7.77 0.92 10.09
C ILE A 43 -8.02 1.28 8.63
N ARG A 44 -7.25 0.71 7.73
CA ARG A 44 -7.40 0.89 6.28
C ARG A 44 -8.63 0.14 5.76
N LEU A 45 -9.17 0.60 4.62
CA LEU A 45 -10.40 0.05 4.02
C LEU A 45 -10.38 -1.49 3.89
N PRO A 46 -9.34 -2.16 3.35
CA PRO A 46 -9.32 -3.61 3.25
C PRO A 46 -9.38 -4.32 4.61
N ALA A 47 -8.66 -3.78 5.61
CA ALA A 47 -8.68 -4.33 6.97
C ALA A 47 -10.05 -4.19 7.64
N ALA A 48 -10.73 -3.05 7.45
CA ALA A 48 -12.07 -2.81 7.95
C ALA A 48 -13.11 -3.76 7.31
N LEU A 49 -12.99 -4.02 6.02
CA LEU A 49 -13.84 -4.98 5.29
C LEU A 49 -13.60 -6.41 5.78
N ASN A 50 -12.35 -6.84 5.89
CA ASN A 50 -12.00 -8.17 6.39
C ASN A 50 -12.43 -8.39 7.86
N ALA A 51 -12.48 -7.34 8.65
CA ALA A 51 -12.98 -7.37 10.02
C ALA A 51 -14.51 -7.30 10.13
N GLY A 52 -15.25 -7.20 9.01
CA GLY A 52 -16.71 -7.09 8.99
C GLY A 52 -17.26 -5.78 9.57
N LEU A 53 -16.43 -4.73 9.64
CA LEU A 53 -16.85 -3.41 10.12
C LEU A 53 -17.59 -2.60 9.05
N LEU A 54 -17.48 -3.02 7.80
CA LEU A 54 -18.08 -2.40 6.61
C LEU A 54 -18.80 -3.46 5.78
N ALA A 55 -19.81 -3.04 5.01
CA ALA A 55 -20.48 -3.91 4.05
C ALA A 55 -19.53 -4.24 2.89
N PRO A 56 -19.48 -5.49 2.43
CA PRO A 56 -18.69 -5.85 1.25
C PRO A 56 -19.21 -5.13 0.01
N PHE A 57 -18.42 -5.12 -1.06
CA PHE A 57 -18.81 -4.45 -2.30
C PHE A 57 -18.64 -5.34 -3.54
N HIS A 58 -19.47 -5.08 -4.54
CA HIS A 58 -19.30 -5.58 -5.90
C HIS A 58 -19.05 -4.39 -6.83
N TYR A 59 -17.82 -4.26 -7.31
CA TYR A 59 -17.40 -3.19 -8.22
C TYR A 59 -17.37 -3.71 -9.65
N TYR A 60 -18.03 -2.98 -10.54
CA TYR A 60 -18.10 -3.27 -11.96
C TYR A 60 -17.47 -2.11 -12.74
N GLY A 61 -16.30 -2.36 -13.36
CA GLY A 61 -15.67 -1.44 -14.31
C GLY A 61 -16.25 -1.70 -15.70
N ILE A 62 -16.99 -0.73 -16.20
CA ILE A 62 -17.78 -0.81 -17.43
C ILE A 62 -17.15 0.10 -18.48
N PRO A 63 -16.90 -0.35 -19.71
CA PRO A 63 -16.36 0.52 -20.74
C PRO A 63 -17.33 1.64 -21.08
N ASP A 64 -16.83 2.89 -21.01
CA ASP A 64 -17.53 4.06 -21.50
C ASP A 64 -17.22 4.26 -22.99
N ASN A 65 -18.14 4.85 -23.71
CA ASN A 65 -17.96 5.20 -25.13
C ASN A 65 -17.35 6.60 -25.33
N VAL A 66 -16.89 7.23 -24.26
CA VAL A 66 -16.33 8.59 -24.28
C VAL A 66 -14.82 8.54 -24.24
N ASP A 67 -14.19 9.22 -25.19
CA ASP A 67 -12.75 9.46 -25.20
C ASP A 67 -12.43 10.78 -24.48
N LEU A 68 -11.68 10.68 -23.40
CA LEU A 68 -11.24 11.81 -22.57
C LEU A 68 -9.77 12.17 -22.78
N SER A 69 -9.07 11.53 -23.72
CA SER A 69 -7.63 11.76 -23.97
C SER A 69 -7.31 13.18 -24.37
N GLU A 70 -8.21 13.81 -25.13
CA GLU A 70 -8.06 15.17 -25.65
C GLU A 70 -8.67 16.26 -24.74
N VAL A 71 -9.43 15.87 -23.70
CA VAL A 71 -10.00 16.83 -22.74
C VAL A 71 -8.87 17.54 -21.99
N LYS A 72 -8.96 18.86 -21.89
CA LYS A 72 -7.95 19.67 -21.20
C LYS A 72 -7.76 19.20 -19.76
N TRP A 73 -6.50 19.11 -19.38
CA TRP A 73 -6.10 18.79 -18.02
C TRP A 73 -5.42 20.02 -17.39
N SER A 74 -6.00 20.55 -16.32
CA SER A 74 -5.50 21.72 -15.60
C SER A 74 -5.27 21.39 -14.14
N GLY A 75 -4.01 21.48 -13.70
CA GLY A 75 -3.68 21.15 -12.29
C GLY A 75 -3.87 19.67 -11.99
N HIS A 76 -4.98 19.29 -11.34
CA HIS A 76 -5.22 17.95 -10.84
C HIS A 76 -6.44 17.25 -11.45
N GLY A 77 -7.03 17.81 -12.51
CA GLY A 77 -8.24 17.25 -13.08
C GLY A 77 -8.57 17.73 -14.49
N TYR A 78 -9.59 17.10 -15.04
CA TYR A 78 -10.17 17.48 -16.32
C TYR A 78 -10.88 18.83 -16.24
N ASP A 79 -10.94 19.55 -17.36
CA ASP A 79 -11.76 20.75 -17.48
C ASP A 79 -13.25 20.39 -17.32
N ILE A 80 -13.87 20.93 -16.27
CA ILE A 80 -15.25 20.61 -15.88
C ILE A 80 -16.26 21.00 -16.98
N ALA A 81 -16.07 22.16 -17.62
CA ALA A 81 -16.99 22.65 -18.65
C ALA A 81 -16.92 21.76 -19.90
N GLU A 82 -15.73 21.31 -20.27
CA GLU A 82 -15.52 20.40 -21.40
C GLU A 82 -16.15 19.02 -21.14
N LEU A 83 -15.92 18.45 -19.94
CA LEU A 83 -16.56 17.20 -19.52
C LEU A 83 -18.08 17.30 -19.51
N SER A 84 -18.64 18.37 -18.93
CA SER A 84 -20.08 18.58 -18.85
C SER A 84 -20.71 18.61 -20.24
N ARG A 85 -20.10 19.35 -21.18
CA ARG A 85 -20.55 19.41 -22.57
C ARG A 85 -20.56 18.04 -23.23
N ILE A 86 -19.47 17.26 -23.08
CA ILE A 86 -19.35 15.93 -23.69
C ILE A 86 -20.44 14.99 -23.15
N TYR A 87 -20.69 15.03 -21.84
CA TYR A 87 -21.64 14.11 -21.21
C TYR A 87 -23.09 14.49 -21.38
N THR A 88 -23.43 15.80 -21.45
CA THR A 88 -24.80 16.26 -21.64
C THR A 88 -25.26 16.23 -23.11
N GLN A 89 -24.33 16.05 -24.04
CA GLN A 89 -24.65 15.91 -25.48
C GLN A 89 -24.62 14.42 -25.96
N ASN A 90 -24.50 13.45 -25.04
CA ASN A 90 -24.32 12.05 -25.39
C ASN A 90 -25.47 11.17 -24.90
N ASP A 91 -26.55 11.14 -25.67
CA ASP A 91 -27.70 10.26 -25.37
C ASP A 91 -27.39 8.76 -25.47
N PHE A 92 -26.45 8.40 -26.35
CA PHE A 92 -26.01 7.00 -26.46
C PHE A 92 -25.37 6.50 -25.17
N ARG A 93 -24.56 7.35 -24.51
CA ARG A 93 -23.96 7.05 -23.20
C ARG A 93 -25.05 6.79 -22.14
N THR A 94 -26.09 7.61 -22.12
CA THR A 94 -27.21 7.41 -21.19
C THR A 94 -27.90 6.07 -21.41
N GLY A 95 -28.13 5.68 -22.67
CA GLY A 95 -28.68 4.37 -23.02
C GLY A 95 -27.77 3.22 -22.55
N LEU A 96 -26.45 3.36 -22.72
CA LEU A 96 -25.47 2.41 -22.20
C LEU A 96 -25.57 2.26 -20.67
N ILE A 97 -25.60 3.38 -19.94
CA ILE A 97 -25.71 3.40 -18.48
C ILE A 97 -26.98 2.65 -18.02
N LEU A 98 -28.14 2.96 -18.59
CA LEU A 98 -29.41 2.31 -18.24
C LEU A 98 -29.38 0.81 -18.56
N LYS A 99 -28.82 0.40 -19.70
CA LYS A 99 -28.65 -1.00 -20.07
C LYS A 99 -27.76 -1.75 -19.06
N LYS A 100 -26.62 -1.16 -18.67
CA LYS A 100 -25.68 -1.76 -17.72
C LYS A 100 -26.25 -1.84 -16.30
N MET A 101 -27.08 -0.86 -15.92
CA MET A 101 -27.82 -0.96 -14.67
C MET A 101 -28.81 -2.12 -14.68
N GLN A 102 -29.51 -2.39 -15.81
CA GLN A 102 -30.38 -3.56 -15.93
C GLN A 102 -29.60 -4.87 -15.81
N GLU A 103 -28.39 -4.92 -16.39
CA GLU A 103 -27.53 -6.10 -16.39
C GLU A 103 -26.98 -6.40 -14.97
N TYR A 104 -26.42 -5.42 -14.28
CA TYR A 104 -25.70 -5.64 -13.01
C TYR A 104 -26.55 -5.44 -11.75
N ILE A 105 -27.59 -4.63 -11.79
CA ILE A 105 -28.52 -4.43 -10.66
C ILE A 105 -29.71 -5.40 -10.79
N GLY A 106 -30.15 -5.67 -12.01
CA GLY A 106 -31.30 -6.48 -12.32
C GLY A 106 -32.64 -5.71 -12.30
N ASN A 107 -33.52 -6.02 -13.25
CA ASN A 107 -34.78 -5.30 -13.44
C ASN A 107 -35.65 -5.22 -12.17
N SER A 108 -35.70 -6.29 -11.37
CA SER A 108 -36.50 -6.33 -10.13
C SER A 108 -35.98 -5.40 -9.03
N ARG A 109 -34.69 -5.09 -9.04
CA ARG A 109 -34.03 -4.22 -8.05
C ARG A 109 -33.95 -2.75 -8.47
N LEU A 110 -34.00 -2.42 -9.78
CA LEU A 110 -33.88 -1.05 -10.28
C LEU A 110 -34.79 -0.04 -9.58
N HIS A 111 -36.02 -0.46 -9.23
CA HIS A 111 -37.00 0.37 -8.54
C HIS A 111 -36.95 0.29 -7.01
N ARG A 112 -35.95 -0.42 -6.44
CA ARG A 112 -35.81 -0.64 -4.98
C ARG A 112 -34.49 -0.17 -4.42
N VAL A 113 -33.46 0.06 -5.26
CA VAL A 113 -32.14 0.54 -4.83
C VAL A 113 -32.20 1.88 -4.15
N ARG A 114 -31.16 2.17 -3.39
CA ARG A 114 -30.83 3.48 -2.84
C ARG A 114 -29.50 3.89 -3.46
N ALA A 115 -29.59 4.58 -4.59
CA ALA A 115 -28.43 4.91 -5.41
C ALA A 115 -27.95 6.33 -5.23
N LEU A 116 -26.64 6.51 -5.06
CA LEU A 116 -25.93 7.78 -5.23
C LEU A 116 -25.26 7.83 -6.60
N CYS A 117 -25.51 8.92 -7.36
CA CYS A 117 -25.00 9.11 -8.70
C CYS A 117 -24.13 10.36 -8.75
N PHE A 118 -22.81 10.18 -8.87
CA PHE A 118 -21.86 11.29 -8.87
C PHE A 118 -21.69 11.88 -10.27
N CYS A 119 -22.03 13.17 -10.41
CA CYS A 119 -22.01 13.91 -11.68
C CYS A 119 -20.88 14.94 -11.72
N VAL A 120 -20.52 15.40 -12.93
CA VAL A 120 -19.47 16.39 -13.18
C VAL A 120 -19.84 17.74 -12.56
N ASP A 121 -21.03 18.23 -12.92
CA ASP A 121 -21.56 19.52 -12.50
C ASP A 121 -23.10 19.50 -12.41
N LYS A 122 -23.69 20.67 -12.13
CA LYS A 122 -25.13 20.80 -11.94
C LYS A 122 -25.93 20.52 -13.24
N GLU A 123 -25.39 20.87 -14.39
CA GLU A 123 -26.04 20.65 -15.69
C GLU A 123 -26.05 19.14 -16.02
N HIS A 124 -24.94 18.46 -15.82
CA HIS A 124 -24.87 17.00 -15.98
C HIS A 124 -25.82 16.27 -15.02
N ALA A 125 -25.91 16.72 -13.75
CA ALA A 125 -26.84 16.13 -12.78
C ALA A 125 -28.32 16.30 -13.20
N LYS A 126 -28.71 17.48 -13.68
CA LYS A 126 -30.06 17.76 -14.21
C LYS A 126 -30.35 16.93 -15.47
N PHE A 127 -29.40 16.85 -16.39
CA PHE A 127 -29.51 16.05 -17.60
C PHE A 127 -29.77 14.59 -17.28
N MET A 128 -28.93 13.96 -16.43
CA MET A 128 -29.07 12.57 -16.03
C MET A 128 -30.39 12.32 -15.28
N ASN A 129 -30.77 13.23 -14.38
CA ASN A 129 -32.06 13.16 -13.70
C ASN A 129 -33.25 13.13 -14.69
N ALA A 130 -33.25 14.01 -15.69
CA ALA A 130 -34.30 14.05 -16.70
C ALA A 130 -34.36 12.73 -17.49
N LYS A 131 -33.21 12.21 -17.92
CA LYS A 131 -33.13 10.93 -18.66
C LYS A 131 -33.60 9.73 -17.87
N PHE A 132 -33.22 9.64 -16.58
CA PHE A 132 -33.65 8.54 -15.70
C PHE A 132 -35.14 8.66 -15.36
N THR A 133 -35.65 9.88 -15.19
CA THR A 133 -37.11 10.11 -15.00
C THR A 133 -37.90 9.64 -16.24
N LEU A 134 -37.42 9.98 -17.46
CA LEU A 134 -38.02 9.48 -18.71
C LEU A 134 -37.99 7.95 -18.82
N ALA A 135 -36.98 7.29 -18.25
CA ALA A 135 -36.89 5.84 -18.15
C ALA A 135 -37.80 5.25 -17.05
N GLY A 136 -38.64 6.05 -16.39
CA GLY A 136 -39.59 5.60 -15.36
C GLY A 136 -38.96 5.37 -13.99
N LEU A 137 -37.76 5.84 -13.73
CA LEU A 137 -37.09 5.73 -12.43
C LEU A 137 -37.45 6.91 -11.53
N LYS A 138 -37.48 6.68 -10.22
CA LYS A 138 -37.77 7.70 -9.19
C LYS A 138 -36.47 8.39 -8.82
N THR A 139 -36.33 9.65 -9.20
CA THR A 139 -35.07 10.38 -9.14
C THR A 139 -35.17 11.72 -8.42
N ALA A 140 -34.05 12.25 -7.94
CA ALA A 140 -33.90 13.62 -7.48
C ALA A 140 -32.49 14.13 -7.76
N VAL A 141 -32.33 15.45 -7.71
CA VAL A 141 -31.02 16.14 -7.81
C VAL A 141 -30.79 16.93 -6.53
N LEU A 142 -29.57 16.92 -6.02
CA LEU A 142 -29.12 17.85 -5.00
C LEU A 142 -27.83 18.56 -5.44
N THR A 143 -27.84 19.88 -5.29
CA THR A 143 -26.74 20.75 -5.64
C THR A 143 -26.38 21.69 -4.47
N SER A 144 -25.30 22.47 -4.62
CA SER A 144 -24.90 23.48 -3.63
C SER A 144 -25.95 24.57 -3.41
N ASP A 145 -26.85 24.78 -4.37
CA ASP A 145 -27.88 25.85 -4.34
C ASP A 145 -29.09 25.46 -3.48
N ASP A 146 -29.22 24.16 -3.13
CA ASP A 146 -30.37 23.67 -2.38
C ASP A 146 -30.27 24.05 -0.90
N SER A 147 -31.40 24.47 -0.33
CA SER A 147 -31.51 24.79 1.09
C SER A 147 -31.34 23.54 1.98
N ASP A 148 -30.89 23.73 3.20
CA ASP A 148 -30.72 22.64 4.16
C ASP A 148 -32.03 21.87 4.42
N ARG A 149 -33.17 22.60 4.39
CA ARG A 149 -34.51 21.99 4.52
C ARG A 149 -34.79 21.04 3.34
N HIS A 150 -34.45 21.46 2.11
CA HIS A 150 -34.65 20.63 0.93
C HIS A 150 -33.71 19.42 0.95
N ARG A 151 -32.45 19.60 1.33
CA ARG A 151 -31.48 18.50 1.49
C ARG A 151 -31.97 17.45 2.48
N LEU A 152 -32.52 17.89 3.64
CA LEU A 152 -33.07 17.00 4.64
C LEU A 152 -34.30 16.23 4.13
N LEU A 153 -35.17 16.90 3.36
CA LEU A 153 -36.34 16.27 2.75
C LEU A 153 -35.93 15.17 1.77
N VAL A 154 -35.05 15.50 0.81
CA VAL A 154 -34.56 14.53 -0.20
C VAL A 154 -33.84 13.36 0.46
N LYS A 155 -33.05 13.59 1.52
CA LYS A 155 -32.45 12.54 2.32
C LYS A 155 -33.50 11.57 2.88
N LYS A 156 -34.56 12.07 3.51
CA LYS A 156 -35.66 11.25 4.05
C LYS A 156 -36.39 10.49 2.93
N GLN A 157 -36.58 11.10 1.77
CA GLN A 157 -37.20 10.47 0.60
C GLN A 157 -36.35 9.31 0.08
N LEU A 158 -35.02 9.45 0.03
CA LEU A 158 -34.11 8.38 -0.38
C LEU A 158 -34.14 7.23 0.65
N GLN A 159 -34.09 7.54 1.93
CA GLN A 159 -34.20 6.54 3.01
C GLN A 159 -35.52 5.78 2.93
N ALA A 160 -36.65 6.46 2.77
CA ALA A 160 -37.97 5.87 2.64
C ALA A 160 -38.20 5.11 1.30
N GLY A 161 -37.36 5.35 0.28
CA GLY A 161 -37.53 4.79 -1.06
C GLY A 161 -38.61 5.40 -1.91
N THR A 162 -39.03 6.61 -1.57
CA THR A 162 -39.90 7.41 -2.44
C THR A 162 -39.13 7.97 -3.63
N ILE A 163 -37.80 8.11 -3.49
CA ILE A 163 -36.83 8.21 -4.57
C ILE A 163 -35.82 7.07 -4.49
N ASN A 164 -35.26 6.66 -5.64
CA ASN A 164 -34.30 5.55 -5.75
C ASN A 164 -32.93 6.03 -6.20
N TYR A 165 -32.83 7.09 -6.99
CA TYR A 165 -31.59 7.62 -7.54
C TYR A 165 -31.44 9.10 -7.17
N LEU A 166 -30.33 9.40 -6.53
CA LEU A 166 -29.98 10.76 -6.14
C LEU A 166 -28.74 11.21 -6.90
N PHE A 167 -28.92 12.19 -7.81
CA PHE A 167 -27.82 12.80 -8.56
C PHE A 167 -27.21 13.93 -7.75
N VAL A 168 -25.89 13.91 -7.59
CA VAL A 168 -25.15 14.85 -6.74
C VAL A 168 -23.89 15.35 -7.42
N VAL A 169 -23.47 16.54 -7.03
CA VAL A 169 -22.21 17.16 -7.40
C VAL A 169 -21.50 17.53 -6.11
N ASP A 170 -20.32 17.01 -5.86
CA ASP A 170 -19.39 17.26 -4.71
C ASP A 170 -20.00 17.40 -3.30
N LEU A 171 -21.29 17.66 -3.17
CA LEU A 171 -22.02 17.93 -1.92
C LEU A 171 -22.00 16.76 -0.92
N PHE A 172 -21.86 15.53 -1.41
CA PHE A 172 -21.91 14.30 -0.62
C PHE A 172 -20.54 13.68 -0.38
N ASN A 173 -19.48 14.43 -0.66
CA ASN A 173 -18.12 13.98 -0.35
C ASN A 173 -17.91 13.88 1.18
N GLU A 174 -18.58 14.77 1.98
CA GLU A 174 -18.49 14.76 3.45
C GLU A 174 -19.86 14.97 4.12
N GLY A 175 -20.04 14.46 5.34
CA GLY A 175 -21.14 14.83 6.26
C GLY A 175 -22.49 14.17 6.04
N VAL A 176 -22.71 13.32 5.04
CA VAL A 176 -24.02 12.64 4.85
C VAL A 176 -23.99 11.21 5.36
N ASP A 177 -24.92 10.92 6.27
CA ASP A 177 -25.14 9.59 6.84
C ASP A 177 -26.45 9.00 6.32
N ILE A 178 -26.35 8.07 5.36
CA ILE A 178 -27.47 7.30 4.79
C ILE A 178 -27.01 5.84 4.67
N PRO A 179 -27.12 5.02 5.71
CA PRO A 179 -26.68 3.62 5.67
C PRO A 179 -27.42 2.76 4.64
N GLU A 180 -28.62 3.19 4.24
CA GLU A 180 -29.48 2.54 3.26
C GLU A 180 -28.90 2.56 1.83
N ILE A 181 -27.89 3.39 1.54
CA ILE A 181 -27.26 3.41 0.21
C ILE A 181 -26.65 2.05 -0.09
N ASP A 182 -27.15 1.39 -1.11
CA ASP A 182 -26.74 0.07 -1.58
C ASP A 182 -26.15 0.09 -3.01
N THR A 183 -26.19 1.24 -3.67
CA THR A 183 -25.72 1.39 -5.05
C THR A 183 -25.00 2.74 -5.21
N ILE A 184 -23.88 2.72 -5.95
CA ILE A 184 -23.14 3.92 -6.37
C ILE A 184 -22.94 3.86 -7.87
N LEU A 185 -23.20 4.98 -8.56
CA LEU A 185 -22.88 5.20 -9.96
C LEU A 185 -21.84 6.31 -10.07
N PHE A 186 -20.64 5.98 -10.54
CA PHE A 186 -19.63 6.97 -10.93
C PHE A 186 -19.89 7.37 -12.39
N LEU A 187 -20.59 8.49 -12.60
CA LEU A 187 -20.95 9.02 -13.91
C LEU A 187 -19.94 10.05 -14.41
N ARG A 188 -18.87 10.25 -13.66
CA ARG A 188 -17.74 11.11 -14.01
C ARG A 188 -16.43 10.43 -13.63
N PRO A 189 -15.29 10.76 -14.26
CA PRO A 189 -13.99 10.41 -13.73
C PRO A 189 -13.78 11.13 -12.39
N THR A 190 -13.29 10.40 -11.39
CA THR A 190 -12.92 10.96 -10.08
C THR A 190 -11.40 10.88 -9.95
N GLU A 191 -10.72 12.00 -10.12
CA GLU A 191 -9.26 12.06 -10.26
C GLU A 191 -8.54 11.79 -8.95
N SER A 192 -9.09 12.29 -7.83
CA SER A 192 -8.52 12.10 -6.51
C SER A 192 -8.96 10.77 -5.89
N VAL A 193 -7.99 9.95 -5.51
CA VAL A 193 -8.24 8.69 -4.77
C VAL A 193 -8.92 8.97 -3.43
N THR A 194 -8.57 10.07 -2.76
CA THR A 194 -9.22 10.50 -1.51
C THR A 194 -10.70 10.79 -1.72
N VAL A 195 -11.04 11.57 -2.76
CA VAL A 195 -12.44 11.87 -3.11
C VAL A 195 -13.18 10.59 -3.51
N PHE A 196 -12.53 9.73 -4.31
CA PHE A 196 -13.10 8.43 -4.68
C PHE A 196 -13.43 7.58 -3.44
N LEU A 197 -12.50 7.43 -2.49
CA LEU A 197 -12.72 6.68 -1.26
C LEU A 197 -13.80 7.31 -0.37
N GLN A 198 -13.88 8.64 -0.31
CA GLN A 198 -14.96 9.34 0.43
C GLN A 198 -16.32 9.07 -0.19
N GLN A 199 -16.45 9.13 -1.50
CA GLN A 199 -17.67 8.82 -2.25
C GLN A 199 -18.05 7.34 -2.12
N PHE A 200 -17.08 6.46 -2.32
CA PHE A 200 -17.22 5.01 -2.19
C PHE A 200 -17.65 4.59 -0.78
N GLY A 201 -17.03 5.19 0.24
CA GLY A 201 -17.30 4.94 1.65
C GLY A 201 -18.74 5.24 2.08
N ARG A 202 -19.46 6.11 1.34
CA ARG A 202 -20.88 6.40 1.62
C ARG A 202 -21.77 5.17 1.52
N GLY A 203 -21.42 4.26 0.62
CA GLY A 203 -22.16 3.02 0.43
C GLY A 203 -21.65 1.83 1.24
N LEU A 204 -20.57 1.94 2.00
CA LEU A 204 -19.99 0.80 2.73
C LEU A 204 -20.57 0.61 4.15
N ARG A 205 -21.45 1.47 4.60
CA ARG A 205 -22.05 1.33 5.94
C ARG A 205 -22.93 0.09 6.03
N LEU A 206 -22.84 -0.60 7.15
CA LEU A 206 -23.68 -1.75 7.44
C LEU A 206 -25.15 -1.29 7.61
N HIS A 207 -26.08 -2.01 7.00
CA HIS A 207 -27.50 -1.79 7.16
C HIS A 207 -28.26 -3.11 7.07
N LYS A 208 -29.35 -3.24 7.84
CA LYS A 208 -30.19 -4.44 7.81
C LYS A 208 -30.83 -4.62 6.43
N GLY A 209 -30.63 -5.79 5.83
CA GLY A 209 -31.15 -6.10 4.48
C GLY A 209 -30.25 -5.63 3.33
N LYS A 210 -29.03 -5.19 3.62
CA LYS A 210 -28.01 -4.84 2.65
C LYS A 210 -26.89 -5.88 2.69
N ASP A 211 -26.82 -6.73 1.66
CA ASP A 211 -25.82 -7.80 1.56
C ASP A 211 -24.47 -7.24 1.09
N HIS A 212 -24.48 -6.29 0.17
CA HIS A 212 -23.29 -5.65 -0.40
C HIS A 212 -23.64 -4.30 -1.02
N LEU A 213 -22.62 -3.49 -1.24
CA LEU A 213 -22.67 -2.28 -2.06
C LEU A 213 -22.44 -2.66 -3.53
N THR A 214 -23.35 -2.28 -4.43
CA THR A 214 -23.14 -2.39 -5.89
C THR A 214 -22.53 -1.09 -6.41
N VAL A 215 -21.41 -1.16 -7.12
CA VAL A 215 -20.73 0.02 -7.71
C VAL A 215 -20.61 -0.16 -9.20
N LEU A 216 -21.12 0.79 -9.97
CA LEU A 216 -20.94 0.88 -11.41
C LEU A 216 -20.03 2.06 -11.73
N ASP A 217 -18.85 1.79 -12.27
CA ASP A 217 -17.87 2.81 -12.67
C ASP A 217 -17.67 2.76 -14.18
N PHE A 218 -17.98 3.85 -14.86
CA PHE A 218 -17.90 3.95 -16.31
C PHE A 218 -16.52 4.44 -16.73
N VAL A 219 -15.71 3.51 -17.25
CA VAL A 219 -14.30 3.67 -17.59
C VAL A 219 -14.18 4.08 -19.06
N GLY A 220 -13.84 5.33 -19.32
CA GLY A 220 -13.52 5.82 -20.65
C GLY A 220 -12.02 5.77 -20.95
N HIS A 221 -11.66 6.04 -22.21
CA HIS A 221 -10.26 6.25 -22.59
C HIS A 221 -9.76 7.52 -21.91
N SER A 222 -8.96 7.32 -20.86
CA SER A 222 -8.52 8.39 -19.96
C SER A 222 -7.10 8.84 -20.26
N ARG A 223 -6.79 10.09 -19.90
CA ARG A 223 -5.42 10.60 -19.95
C ARG A 223 -4.49 9.80 -19.04
N ALA A 224 -3.20 9.77 -19.39
CA ALA A 224 -2.17 9.06 -18.61
C ALA A 224 -1.99 9.61 -17.18
N GLU A 225 -2.40 10.85 -16.93
CA GLU A 225 -2.38 11.48 -15.60
C GLU A 225 -3.43 10.93 -14.63
N PHE A 226 -4.47 10.27 -15.14
CA PHE A 226 -5.51 9.64 -14.31
C PHE A 226 -5.02 8.29 -13.78
N SER A 227 -4.88 8.14 -12.46
CA SER A 227 -4.29 6.95 -11.85
C SER A 227 -5.33 5.89 -11.46
N TYR A 228 -5.57 4.92 -12.31
CA TYR A 228 -6.32 3.71 -11.93
C TYR A 228 -5.56 2.84 -10.94
N LYS A 229 -4.21 2.81 -11.00
CA LYS A 229 -3.37 2.04 -10.10
C LYS A 229 -3.68 2.35 -8.64
N ASP A 230 -3.60 3.64 -8.26
CA ASP A 230 -3.79 4.05 -6.87
C ASP A 230 -5.20 3.76 -6.36
N ARG A 231 -6.20 3.85 -7.26
CA ARG A 231 -7.59 3.52 -6.94
C ARG A 231 -7.76 2.04 -6.56
N PHE A 232 -7.24 1.12 -7.38
CA PHE A 232 -7.36 -0.30 -7.10
C PHE A 232 -6.50 -0.74 -5.91
N GLU A 233 -5.28 -0.19 -5.75
CA GLU A 233 -4.47 -0.41 -4.56
C GLU A 233 -5.19 0.02 -3.26
N ALA A 234 -5.97 1.10 -3.31
CA ALA A 234 -6.76 1.54 -2.17
C ALA A 234 -7.92 0.59 -1.84
N LEU A 235 -8.52 -0.06 -2.85
CA LEU A 235 -9.64 -1.00 -2.67
C LEU A 235 -9.20 -2.37 -2.14
N ILE A 236 -8.08 -2.91 -2.64
CA ILE A 236 -7.64 -4.27 -2.31
C ILE A 236 -6.54 -4.31 -1.25
N GLY A 237 -5.94 -3.18 -0.94
CA GLY A 237 -4.73 -3.10 -0.13
C GLY A 237 -3.46 -3.29 -0.96
N ARG A 238 -2.33 -3.03 -0.33
CA ARG A 238 -1.02 -3.32 -0.94
C ARG A 238 -0.66 -4.78 -0.67
N HIS A 239 -0.49 -5.51 -1.72
CA HIS A 239 -0.03 -6.89 -1.70
C HIS A 239 1.34 -6.99 -2.37
N SER A 240 2.00 -8.13 -2.21
CA SER A 240 3.27 -8.44 -2.88
C SER A 240 3.16 -8.56 -4.41
N ARG A 241 1.95 -8.67 -4.93
CA ARG A 241 1.69 -8.71 -6.38
C ARG A 241 1.56 -7.32 -6.97
N ASN A 242 2.05 -7.17 -8.19
CA ASN A 242 1.82 -5.97 -9.00
C ASN A 242 0.32 -5.82 -9.28
N ILE A 243 -0.19 -4.58 -9.27
CA ILE A 243 -1.60 -4.29 -9.60
C ILE A 243 -2.00 -4.78 -11.00
N LYS A 244 -1.07 -4.86 -11.96
CA LYS A 244 -1.33 -5.46 -13.27
C LYS A 244 -1.69 -6.94 -13.14
N ASP A 245 -0.91 -7.70 -12.38
CA ASP A 245 -1.16 -9.13 -12.16
C ASP A 245 -2.49 -9.35 -11.43
N GLU A 246 -2.88 -8.44 -10.51
CA GLU A 246 -4.19 -8.46 -9.86
C GLU A 246 -5.32 -8.20 -10.86
N ILE A 247 -5.17 -7.20 -11.74
CA ILE A 247 -6.16 -6.89 -12.79
C ILE A 247 -6.27 -8.06 -13.78
N GLU A 248 -5.16 -8.62 -14.23
CA GLU A 248 -5.11 -9.75 -15.16
C GLU A 248 -5.69 -11.02 -14.52
N GLY A 249 -5.37 -11.27 -13.26
CA GLY A 249 -5.81 -12.42 -12.46
C GLY A 249 -7.24 -12.32 -11.90
N GLY A 250 -7.95 -11.19 -12.10
CA GLY A 250 -9.33 -11.01 -11.63
C GLY A 250 -9.44 -10.69 -10.14
N PHE A 251 -8.45 -9.98 -9.57
CA PHE A 251 -8.44 -9.48 -8.18
C PHE A 251 -8.60 -10.58 -7.13
N THR A 252 -7.76 -11.58 -7.21
CA THR A 252 -7.80 -12.74 -6.29
C THR A 252 -7.57 -12.38 -4.82
N ASN A 253 -6.97 -11.21 -4.54
CA ASN A 253 -6.72 -10.70 -3.20
C ASN A 253 -7.72 -9.61 -2.75
N ALA A 254 -8.90 -9.54 -3.38
CA ALA A 254 -9.97 -8.65 -2.90
C ALA A 254 -10.39 -9.00 -1.46
N PRO A 255 -10.78 -8.02 -0.61
CA PRO A 255 -11.25 -8.29 0.74
C PRO A 255 -12.42 -9.27 0.78
N PHE A 256 -12.59 -9.95 1.92
CA PHE A 256 -13.61 -10.98 2.09
C PHE A 256 -15.01 -10.50 1.70
N GLY A 257 -15.70 -11.28 0.86
CA GLY A 257 -17.03 -10.95 0.34
C GLY A 257 -17.06 -9.88 -0.75
N CYS A 258 -15.92 -9.23 -1.06
CA CYS A 258 -15.82 -8.23 -2.11
C CYS A 258 -15.54 -8.88 -3.47
N LYS A 259 -16.00 -8.20 -4.54
CA LYS A 259 -15.73 -8.58 -5.93
C LYS A 259 -15.37 -7.36 -6.75
N ILE A 260 -14.38 -7.49 -7.63
CA ILE A 260 -14.04 -6.49 -8.65
C ILE A 260 -14.07 -7.19 -10.00
N ILE A 261 -14.97 -6.76 -10.85
CA ILE A 261 -15.19 -7.30 -12.19
C ILE A 261 -14.98 -6.17 -13.18
N LEU A 262 -14.03 -6.34 -14.08
CA LEU A 262 -13.79 -5.41 -15.17
C LEU A 262 -14.24 -6.08 -16.46
N GLU A 263 -15.10 -5.40 -17.23
CA GLU A 263 -15.40 -5.84 -18.59
C GLU A 263 -14.14 -5.76 -19.45
N ASP A 264 -13.98 -6.65 -20.43
CA ASP A 264 -12.73 -6.82 -21.18
C ASP A 264 -12.19 -5.49 -21.72
N LYS A 265 -13.02 -4.70 -22.37
CA LYS A 265 -12.60 -3.40 -22.90
C LYS A 265 -12.19 -2.39 -21.79
N ALA A 266 -12.91 -2.37 -20.67
CA ALA A 266 -12.54 -1.53 -19.54
C ALA A 266 -11.21 -1.98 -18.90
N LYS A 267 -10.99 -3.29 -18.84
CA LYS A 267 -9.72 -3.89 -18.39
C LYS A 267 -8.56 -3.49 -19.30
N GLU A 268 -8.73 -3.55 -20.61
CA GLU A 268 -7.74 -3.12 -21.60
C GLU A 268 -7.41 -1.62 -21.45
N GLU A 269 -8.41 -0.76 -21.32
CA GLU A 269 -8.22 0.69 -21.13
C GLU A 269 -7.49 1.01 -19.83
N ILE A 270 -7.82 0.34 -18.74
CA ILE A 270 -7.15 0.52 -17.44
C ILE A 270 -5.69 0.08 -17.52
N LEU A 271 -5.41 -1.08 -18.11
CA LEU A 271 -4.03 -1.57 -18.28
C LEU A 271 -3.22 -0.66 -19.18
N ALA A 272 -3.80 -0.20 -20.31
CA ALA A 272 -3.15 0.75 -21.22
C ALA A 272 -2.85 2.09 -20.52
N ASN A 273 -3.77 2.60 -19.70
CA ASN A 273 -3.56 3.82 -18.91
C ASN A 273 -2.39 3.66 -17.94
N ILE A 274 -2.36 2.57 -17.15
CA ILE A 274 -1.28 2.28 -16.20
C ILE A 274 0.08 2.21 -16.93
N GLU A 275 0.14 1.51 -18.06
CA GLU A 275 1.37 1.40 -18.85
C GLU A 275 1.78 2.73 -19.47
N GLY A 276 0.84 3.46 -20.04
CA GLY A 276 1.06 4.77 -20.64
C GLY A 276 1.64 5.76 -19.64
N TYR A 277 1.06 5.81 -18.44
CA TYR A 277 1.57 6.63 -17.35
C TYR A 277 3.01 6.25 -16.97
N LEU A 278 3.27 4.96 -16.71
CA LEU A 278 4.62 4.49 -16.32
C LEU A 278 5.68 4.74 -17.40
N ARG A 279 5.33 4.63 -18.69
CA ARG A 279 6.23 4.94 -19.82
C ARG A 279 6.48 6.44 -19.98
N SER A 280 5.50 7.27 -19.68
CA SER A 280 5.62 8.73 -19.78
C SER A 280 6.51 9.35 -18.72
N LEU A 281 6.72 8.64 -17.58
CA LEU A 281 7.57 9.08 -16.49
C LEU A 281 9.04 8.98 -16.85
N ASN A 282 9.60 10.06 -17.37
CA ASN A 282 11.02 10.22 -17.55
C ASN A 282 11.59 11.31 -16.62
N LYS A 283 12.90 11.33 -16.46
CA LYS A 283 13.61 12.28 -15.58
C LYS A 283 13.21 13.74 -15.84
N ASN A 284 13.14 14.15 -17.11
CA ASN A 284 12.85 15.54 -17.47
C ASN A 284 11.41 15.92 -17.10
N ARG A 285 10.45 15.01 -17.23
CA ARG A 285 9.07 15.23 -16.81
C ARG A 285 9.01 15.39 -15.28
N ILE A 286 9.63 14.49 -14.52
CA ILE A 286 9.69 14.57 -13.05
C ILE A 286 10.28 15.92 -12.61
N ILE A 287 11.39 16.36 -13.21
CA ILE A 287 12.02 17.65 -12.90
C ILE A 287 11.04 18.83 -13.16
N LYS A 288 10.32 18.82 -14.28
CA LYS A 288 9.31 19.85 -14.59
C LYS A 288 8.17 19.85 -13.57
N GLU A 289 7.70 18.68 -13.16
CA GLU A 289 6.63 18.53 -12.16
C GLU A 289 7.09 19.01 -10.78
N ILE A 290 8.35 18.74 -10.37
CA ILE A 290 8.94 19.27 -9.13
C ILE A 290 8.98 20.79 -9.15
N ALA A 291 9.44 21.40 -10.26
CA ALA A 291 9.48 22.85 -10.40
C ALA A 291 8.08 23.48 -10.35
N ALA A 292 7.09 22.85 -10.98
CA ALA A 292 5.70 23.28 -10.95
C ALA A 292 5.11 23.19 -9.54
N TYR A 293 5.33 22.06 -8.86
CA TYR A 293 4.91 21.84 -7.48
C TYR A 293 5.51 22.88 -6.53
N HIS A 294 6.81 23.10 -6.60
CA HIS A 294 7.50 24.10 -5.76
C HIS A 294 6.96 25.51 -5.99
N LYS A 295 6.62 25.87 -7.25
CA LYS A 295 6.06 27.20 -7.56
C LYS A 295 4.72 27.44 -6.86
N VAL A 296 3.90 26.40 -6.71
CA VAL A 296 2.58 26.47 -6.06
C VAL A 296 2.69 26.32 -4.54
N TYR A 297 3.51 25.38 -4.07
CA TYR A 297 3.60 24.97 -2.66
C TYR A 297 4.93 25.33 -1.99
N LYS A 298 5.46 26.52 -2.26
CA LYS A 298 6.77 26.97 -1.82
C LYS A 298 7.05 26.81 -0.31
N ASN A 299 6.03 27.07 0.52
CA ASN A 299 6.17 27.07 1.99
C ASN A 299 5.98 25.68 2.61
N THR A 300 5.40 24.73 1.88
CA THR A 300 5.06 23.36 2.31
C THR A 300 5.69 22.31 1.40
N PHE A 301 6.79 22.71 0.75
CA PHE A 301 7.48 21.85 -0.21
C PHE A 301 8.16 20.67 0.48
N SER A 302 7.69 19.46 0.20
CA SER A 302 8.20 18.20 0.76
C SER A 302 8.10 17.04 -0.24
N LEU A 303 8.83 15.96 0.03
CA LEU A 303 8.76 14.72 -0.75
C LEU A 303 7.34 14.11 -0.71
N LYS A 304 6.75 14.02 0.49
CA LYS A 304 5.40 13.46 0.67
C LYS A 304 4.36 14.27 -0.10
N GLY A 305 4.41 15.60 0.03
CA GLY A 305 3.50 16.49 -0.69
C GLY A 305 3.68 16.38 -2.20
N PHE A 306 4.91 16.30 -2.70
CA PHE A 306 5.15 16.08 -4.13
C PHE A 306 4.59 14.75 -4.63
N LEU A 307 4.78 13.66 -3.89
CA LEU A 307 4.23 12.35 -4.27
C LEU A 307 2.70 12.34 -4.32
N ALA A 308 2.06 13.04 -3.36
CA ALA A 308 0.61 13.22 -3.36
C ALA A 308 0.12 14.10 -4.52
N TYR A 309 0.90 15.13 -4.88
CA TYR A 309 0.59 16.05 -5.97
C TYR A 309 0.75 15.40 -7.34
N SER A 310 1.90 14.75 -7.59
CA SER A 310 2.30 14.31 -8.94
C SER A 310 1.85 12.90 -9.28
N HIS A 311 1.43 12.10 -8.29
CA HIS A 311 1.18 10.66 -8.42
C HIS A 311 2.37 9.85 -8.97
N VAL A 312 3.56 10.42 -9.00
CA VAL A 312 4.79 9.72 -9.40
C VAL A 312 5.09 8.61 -8.39
N PRO A 313 5.23 7.33 -8.83
CA PRO A 313 5.56 6.26 -7.91
C PRO A 313 6.91 6.51 -7.22
N PHE A 314 6.96 6.31 -5.91
CA PHE A 314 8.15 6.60 -5.10
C PHE A 314 9.43 5.93 -5.66
N HIS A 315 9.35 4.67 -6.09
CA HIS A 315 10.50 3.95 -6.65
C HIS A 315 11.06 4.58 -7.94
N LYS A 316 10.22 5.31 -8.71
CA LYS A 316 10.66 6.01 -9.93
C LYS A 316 11.49 7.25 -9.60
N LEU A 317 11.23 7.93 -8.48
CA LEU A 317 12.05 9.08 -8.05
C LEU A 317 13.49 8.64 -7.78
N TYR A 318 13.67 7.51 -7.10
CA TYR A 318 14.99 7.00 -6.72
C TYR A 318 15.64 6.09 -7.77
N GLY A 319 15.12 6.07 -8.99
CA GLY A 319 15.66 5.26 -10.10
C GLY A 319 17.12 5.58 -10.44
N SER A 320 17.41 6.83 -10.76
CA SER A 320 18.76 7.30 -11.13
C SER A 320 19.28 8.45 -10.29
N GLN A 321 18.41 9.18 -9.62
CA GLN A 321 18.70 10.33 -8.75
C GLN A 321 18.05 10.12 -7.38
N THR A 322 18.44 10.95 -6.39
CA THR A 322 17.70 11.12 -5.13
C THR A 322 16.69 12.25 -5.26
N TRP A 323 15.81 12.39 -4.26
CA TRP A 323 14.91 13.53 -4.16
C TRP A 323 15.66 14.87 -4.12
N GLY A 324 16.73 14.94 -3.32
CA GLY A 324 17.58 16.12 -3.25
C GLY A 324 18.22 16.48 -4.59
N GLU A 325 18.78 15.51 -5.31
CA GLU A 325 19.35 15.69 -6.65
C GLU A 325 18.30 16.15 -7.67
N LEU A 326 17.10 15.58 -7.65
CA LEU A 326 15.99 16.01 -8.52
C LEU A 326 15.56 17.45 -8.21
N CYS A 327 15.49 17.82 -6.93
CA CYS A 327 15.19 19.19 -6.50
C CYS A 327 16.27 20.18 -6.95
N GLN A 328 17.55 19.80 -6.91
CA GLN A 328 18.62 20.62 -7.44
C GLN A 328 18.50 20.83 -8.95
N LEU A 329 18.23 19.77 -9.71
CA LEU A 329 18.01 19.83 -11.16
C LEU A 329 16.78 20.67 -11.53
N ALA A 330 15.77 20.70 -10.67
CA ALA A 330 14.59 21.54 -10.82
C ALA A 330 14.80 23.02 -10.42
N GLY A 331 16.02 23.36 -9.93
CA GLY A 331 16.35 24.71 -9.45
C GLY A 331 15.73 25.08 -8.10
N VAL A 332 15.26 24.09 -7.34
CA VAL A 332 14.57 24.27 -6.05
C VAL A 332 15.57 24.29 -4.88
N LYS A 333 16.56 23.41 -4.92
CA LYS A 333 17.65 23.33 -3.93
C LYS A 333 18.97 23.72 -4.58
N LYS A 334 19.89 24.31 -3.80
CA LYS A 334 21.23 24.68 -4.29
C LYS A 334 22.25 23.55 -4.09
N GLU A 335 22.10 22.80 -3.02
CA GLU A 335 23.04 21.79 -2.57
C GLU A 335 22.33 20.45 -2.39
N VAL A 336 23.09 19.38 -2.47
CA VAL A 336 22.64 18.00 -2.23
C VAL A 336 23.52 17.35 -1.17
N SER A 337 23.00 16.32 -0.53
CA SER A 337 23.73 15.55 0.47
C SER A 337 24.99 14.90 -0.13
N ALA A 338 26.09 14.92 0.61
CA ALA A 338 27.29 14.14 0.27
C ALA A 338 27.00 12.63 0.25
N HIS A 339 25.98 12.18 0.99
CA HIS A 339 25.55 10.79 1.09
C HIS A 339 24.35 10.45 0.16
N SER A 340 24.09 11.25 -0.89
CA SER A 340 23.01 10.99 -1.86
C SER A 340 23.10 9.59 -2.47
N ALA A 341 24.32 9.12 -2.80
CA ALA A 341 24.52 7.79 -3.36
C ALA A 341 24.09 6.68 -2.38
N GLN A 342 24.33 6.85 -1.08
CA GLN A 342 23.96 5.93 -0.01
C GLN A 342 22.44 5.88 0.16
N ILE A 343 21.76 7.04 0.20
CA ILE A 343 20.29 7.09 0.26
C ILE A 343 19.70 6.38 -0.95
N ARG A 344 20.17 6.67 -2.17
CA ARG A 344 19.68 6.04 -3.38
C ARG A 344 19.91 4.52 -3.37
N TYR A 345 21.08 4.08 -2.93
CA TYR A 345 21.39 2.66 -2.77
C TYR A 345 20.42 2.00 -1.78
N ALA A 346 20.25 2.58 -0.60
CA ALA A 346 19.37 2.05 0.44
C ALA A 346 17.91 1.96 -0.02
N VAL A 347 17.37 3.01 -0.64
CA VAL A 347 16.00 2.99 -1.20
C VAL A 347 15.85 1.85 -2.20
N ARG A 348 16.75 1.78 -3.20
CA ARG A 348 16.62 0.85 -4.32
C ARG A 348 16.84 -0.61 -3.96
N THR A 349 17.66 -0.90 -2.95
CA THR A 349 18.11 -2.27 -2.69
C THR A 349 17.64 -2.83 -1.35
N LYS A 350 17.18 -1.96 -0.44
CA LYS A 350 16.81 -2.34 0.92
C LYS A 350 15.42 -1.84 1.30
N TRP A 351 15.21 -0.52 1.36
CA TRP A 351 14.02 0.05 1.99
C TRP A 351 12.73 -0.15 1.20
N LEU A 352 12.77 -0.25 -0.13
CA LEU A 352 11.61 -0.67 -0.93
C LEU A 352 11.18 -2.13 -0.69
N ALA A 353 12.10 -2.96 -0.19
CA ALA A 353 11.85 -4.35 0.16
C ALA A 353 11.61 -4.56 1.67
N THR A 354 11.58 -3.48 2.45
CA THR A 354 11.38 -3.50 3.90
C THR A 354 9.95 -3.06 4.22
N ASP A 355 9.20 -3.89 4.97
CA ASP A 355 7.90 -3.56 5.52
C ASP A 355 7.92 -3.88 7.02
N SER A 356 8.52 -2.97 7.78
CA SER A 356 8.66 -3.06 9.24
C SER A 356 8.50 -1.69 9.86
N PHE A 357 7.34 -1.46 10.47
CA PHE A 357 7.02 -0.23 11.17
C PHE A 357 8.00 0.02 12.33
N SER A 358 8.31 -1.03 13.09
CA SER A 358 9.18 -0.95 14.26
C SER A 358 10.62 -0.58 13.87
N TYR A 359 11.17 -1.22 12.84
CA TYR A 359 12.51 -0.91 12.34
C TYR A 359 12.61 0.52 11.80
N LEU A 360 11.67 0.92 10.92
CA LEU A 360 11.65 2.26 10.36
C LEU A 360 11.43 3.33 11.44
N THR A 361 10.67 3.02 12.50
CA THR A 361 10.54 3.91 13.66
C THR A 361 11.87 4.08 14.39
N GLN A 362 12.65 3.00 14.55
CA GLN A 362 13.99 3.11 15.16
C GLN A 362 14.94 3.94 14.30
N LEU A 363 14.88 3.81 12.96
CA LEU A 363 15.66 4.66 12.05
C LEU A 363 15.30 6.15 12.20
N LEU A 364 14.01 6.46 12.34
CA LEU A 364 13.57 7.84 12.58
C LEU A 364 14.09 8.37 13.91
N ARG A 365 14.10 7.59 14.98
CA ARG A 365 14.67 7.99 16.26
C ARG A 365 16.15 8.39 16.13
N PHE A 366 16.96 7.62 15.38
CA PHE A 366 18.34 8.01 15.08
C PHE A 366 18.44 9.34 14.32
N ALA A 367 17.53 9.58 13.38
CA ALA A 367 17.52 10.82 12.62
C ALA A 367 16.96 12.01 13.42
N GLU A 368 15.98 11.80 14.31
CA GLU A 368 15.40 12.83 15.19
C GLU A 368 16.43 13.45 16.11
N CYS A 369 17.34 12.65 16.70
CA CYS A 369 18.50 13.16 17.45
C CYS A 369 19.65 13.65 16.53
N GLY A 370 19.41 13.74 15.20
CA GLY A 370 20.39 14.18 14.21
C GLY A 370 21.63 13.30 14.12
N PHE A 371 21.48 11.97 14.37
CA PHE A 371 22.57 10.99 14.48
C PHE A 371 23.62 11.33 15.55
N ARG A 372 23.31 12.26 16.47
CA ARG A 372 24.18 12.62 17.61
C ARG A 372 23.88 11.79 18.85
N CYS A 373 23.53 10.53 18.64
CA CYS A 373 23.24 9.59 19.71
C CYS A 373 24.55 9.04 20.29
N ASP A 374 24.59 8.88 21.61
CA ASP A 374 25.71 8.17 22.27
C ASP A 374 25.54 6.65 22.04
N VAL A 375 26.32 6.10 21.11
CA VAL A 375 26.28 4.70 20.76
C VAL A 375 26.69 3.78 21.93
N ALA A 376 27.45 4.30 22.89
CA ALA A 376 27.89 3.53 24.06
C ALA A 376 26.71 3.12 24.97
N VAL A 377 25.65 3.94 25.01
CA VAL A 377 24.45 3.66 25.83
C VAL A 377 23.36 2.89 25.09
N PHE A 378 23.56 2.54 23.82
CA PHE A 378 22.59 1.77 23.06
C PHE A 378 22.33 0.40 23.72
N SER A 379 21.06 0.05 23.85
CA SER A 379 20.66 -1.33 24.09
C SER A 379 21.15 -2.24 22.97
N GLU A 380 21.20 -3.54 23.23
CA GLU A 380 21.64 -4.50 22.20
C GLU A 380 20.73 -4.47 20.95
N LYS A 381 19.43 -4.25 21.13
CA LYS A 381 18.49 -4.05 20.00
C LYS A 381 18.83 -2.80 19.18
N GLU A 382 19.08 -1.68 19.83
CA GLU A 382 19.44 -0.42 19.14
C GLU A 382 20.78 -0.55 18.43
N ARG A 383 21.77 -1.19 19.05
CA ARG A 383 23.07 -1.46 18.44
C ARG A 383 22.93 -2.32 17.18
N ARG A 384 22.10 -3.36 17.22
CA ARG A 384 21.81 -4.21 16.05
C ARG A 384 21.02 -3.47 14.97
N CYS A 385 20.06 -2.63 15.33
CA CYS A 385 19.41 -1.73 14.39
C CYS A 385 20.40 -0.76 13.72
N ALA A 386 21.40 -0.28 14.44
CA ALA A 386 22.45 0.56 13.87
C ALA A 386 23.35 -0.23 12.88
N VAL A 387 23.62 -1.52 13.15
CA VAL A 387 24.31 -2.39 12.18
C VAL A 387 23.43 -2.71 10.98
N MET A 388 22.10 -2.87 11.14
CA MET A 388 21.16 -2.99 10.03
C MET A 388 21.21 -1.75 9.15
N LEU A 389 21.14 -0.54 9.73
CA LEU A 389 21.29 0.73 9.02
C LEU A 389 22.63 0.85 8.30
N TYR A 390 23.72 0.39 8.93
CA TYR A 390 25.04 0.34 8.30
C TYR A 390 24.97 -0.42 6.96
N TYR A 391 24.35 -1.63 6.94
CA TYR A 391 24.19 -2.44 5.72
C TYR A 391 23.07 -1.96 4.78
N ASP A 392 22.19 -1.10 5.23
CA ASP A 392 21.27 -0.40 4.34
C ASP A 392 21.99 0.65 3.50
N LEU A 393 22.92 1.39 4.11
CA LEU A 393 23.65 2.48 3.47
C LEU A 393 24.94 2.02 2.77
N PHE A 394 25.64 1.00 3.32
CA PHE A 394 26.96 0.55 2.86
C PHE A 394 26.98 -0.97 2.64
N ASP A 395 27.36 -1.40 1.45
CA ASP A 395 27.32 -2.85 1.10
C ASP A 395 28.56 -3.63 1.55
N LYS A 396 29.55 -2.97 2.15
CA LYS A 396 30.84 -3.56 2.52
C LYS A 396 31.08 -3.42 4.01
N ALA A 397 31.62 -4.48 4.65
CA ALA A 397 32.18 -4.39 5.98
C ALA A 397 33.45 -3.49 5.98
N GLY A 398 33.75 -2.89 7.12
CA GLY A 398 34.97 -2.09 7.32
C GLY A 398 34.97 -0.72 6.62
N PHE A 399 33.82 -0.19 6.20
CA PHE A 399 33.75 1.16 5.65
C PHE A 399 33.98 2.22 6.74
N TYR A 400 33.48 1.98 7.96
CA TYR A 400 33.81 2.71 9.16
C TYR A 400 34.50 1.80 10.19
N PRO A 401 35.38 2.33 11.02
CA PRO A 401 36.03 1.53 12.07
C PRO A 401 35.06 1.11 13.19
N ASN A 402 34.01 1.88 13.44
CA ASN A 402 32.97 1.61 14.44
C ASN A 402 31.68 2.40 14.13
N LEU A 403 30.61 2.13 14.88
CA LEU A 403 29.31 2.81 14.72
C LEU A 403 29.40 4.29 15.06
N GLU A 404 30.20 4.67 16.05
CA GLU A 404 30.40 6.06 16.47
C GLU A 404 30.91 6.91 15.31
N SER A 405 31.88 6.41 14.55
CA SER A 405 32.42 7.08 13.36
C SER A 405 31.38 7.26 12.27
N MET A 406 30.55 6.22 12.02
CA MET A 406 29.43 6.31 11.07
C MET A 406 28.41 7.36 11.52
N PHE A 407 27.96 7.31 12.76
CA PHE A 407 26.98 8.27 13.29
C PHE A 407 27.51 9.70 13.26
N SER A 408 28.79 9.91 13.60
CA SER A 408 29.44 11.22 13.54
C SER A 408 29.49 11.79 12.11
N ASP A 409 29.80 10.95 11.13
CA ASP A 409 29.84 11.36 9.72
C ASP A 409 28.43 11.71 9.22
N LEU A 410 27.44 10.84 9.45
CA LEU A 410 26.03 11.11 9.09
C LEU A 410 25.48 12.37 9.78
N ALA A 411 25.88 12.63 11.05
CA ALA A 411 25.48 13.81 11.81
C ALA A 411 26.05 15.11 11.23
N SER A 412 27.14 15.05 10.48
CA SER A 412 27.77 16.22 9.84
C SER A 412 27.01 16.70 8.60
N ASP A 413 26.21 15.82 7.97
CA ASP A 413 25.47 16.09 6.74
C ASP A 413 23.99 16.36 7.03
N HIS A 414 23.64 17.62 7.24
CA HIS A 414 22.27 18.04 7.54
C HIS A 414 21.29 17.77 6.38
N LEU A 415 21.77 17.77 5.13
CA LEU A 415 20.95 17.47 3.95
C LEU A 415 20.62 15.97 3.89
N PHE A 416 21.58 15.11 4.29
CA PHE A 416 21.32 13.70 4.50
C PHE A 416 20.20 13.49 5.52
N ILE A 417 20.33 14.09 6.70
CA ILE A 417 19.36 13.94 7.78
C ILE A 417 17.96 14.36 7.32
N GLN A 418 17.86 15.49 6.59
CA GLN A 418 16.58 15.97 6.09
C GLN A 418 15.95 14.97 5.12
N GLU A 419 16.67 14.55 4.06
CA GLU A 419 16.16 13.64 3.06
C GLU A 419 15.87 12.25 3.65
N PHE A 420 16.73 11.76 4.54
CA PHE A 420 16.54 10.51 5.28
C PHE A 420 15.23 10.53 6.06
N LYS A 421 14.94 11.59 6.81
CA LYS A 421 13.69 11.74 7.56
C LYS A 421 12.47 11.70 6.63
N GLU A 422 12.49 12.44 5.52
CA GLU A 422 11.40 12.47 4.55
C GLU A 422 11.15 11.07 3.97
N VAL A 423 12.21 10.36 3.56
CA VAL A 423 12.15 9.01 2.99
C VAL A 423 11.61 8.00 3.99
N ILE A 424 12.22 7.93 5.19
CA ILE A 424 11.85 6.93 6.19
C ILE A 424 10.45 7.20 6.75
N SER A 425 10.06 8.46 6.94
CA SER A 425 8.69 8.83 7.34
C SER A 425 7.68 8.35 6.31
N TYR A 426 7.93 8.62 5.02
CA TYR A 426 7.06 8.16 3.95
C TYR A 426 6.93 6.64 3.92
N LEU A 427 8.04 5.90 4.01
CA LEU A 427 8.04 4.43 3.98
C LEU A 427 7.36 3.85 5.21
N ARG A 428 7.60 4.41 6.40
CA ARG A 428 6.94 3.98 7.64
C ARG A 428 5.42 4.10 7.56
N GLU A 429 4.92 5.21 7.01
CA GLU A 429 3.48 5.42 6.80
C GLU A 429 2.88 4.41 5.80
N LYS A 430 3.72 3.81 4.96
CA LYS A 430 3.29 2.80 3.98
C LYS A 430 3.42 1.36 4.48
N CYS A 431 3.93 1.16 5.69
CA CYS A 431 3.99 -0.17 6.30
C CYS A 431 2.60 -0.78 6.46
N SER A 432 2.48 -2.03 6.09
CA SER A 432 1.24 -2.81 6.15
C SER A 432 1.40 -4.15 6.87
N ALA A 433 2.62 -4.55 7.18
CA ALA A 433 2.91 -5.80 7.89
C ALA A 433 2.27 -5.78 9.29
N PRO A 434 1.49 -6.83 9.67
CA PRO A 434 0.86 -6.92 10.97
C PRO A 434 1.87 -7.38 12.04
N GLU A 435 2.84 -6.52 12.33
CA GLU A 435 3.93 -6.80 13.25
C GLU A 435 3.46 -7.14 14.66
N LYS A 436 4.21 -8.03 15.31
CA LYS A 436 4.09 -8.39 16.73
C LYS A 436 5.49 -8.45 17.34
N GLU A 437 5.55 -8.31 18.66
CA GLU A 437 6.82 -8.52 19.36
C GLU A 437 7.35 -9.94 19.14
N ASP A 438 8.69 -10.05 19.07
CA ASP A 438 9.36 -11.34 18.95
C ASP A 438 9.11 -12.19 20.22
N ASN A 439 8.66 -13.42 20.04
CA ASN A 439 8.41 -14.38 21.11
C ASN A 439 9.45 -15.51 21.15
N SER A 440 10.53 -15.38 20.41
CA SER A 440 11.64 -16.34 20.42
C SER A 440 12.45 -16.26 21.72
N VAL A 441 13.30 -17.25 21.93
CA VAL A 441 14.28 -17.24 23.05
C VAL A 441 15.28 -16.10 22.92
N TYR A 442 15.34 -15.43 21.77
CA TYR A 442 16.25 -14.32 21.46
C TYR A 442 15.61 -12.94 21.61
N ARG A 443 14.37 -12.84 22.03
CA ARG A 443 13.59 -11.61 22.12
C ARG A 443 14.26 -10.44 22.85
N GLU A 444 15.17 -10.73 23.79
CA GLU A 444 15.85 -9.70 24.58
C GLU A 444 16.82 -8.85 23.75
N TRP A 445 17.44 -9.45 22.74
CA TRP A 445 18.42 -8.77 21.90
C TRP A 445 18.07 -8.74 20.41
N ASN A 446 17.12 -9.57 19.95
CA ASN A 446 16.66 -9.57 18.56
C ASN A 446 15.78 -8.35 18.30
N PRO A 447 16.15 -7.45 17.36
CA PRO A 447 15.33 -6.27 17.03
C PRO A 447 14.22 -6.57 16.03
N LEU A 448 14.19 -7.78 15.42
CA LEU A 448 13.18 -8.14 14.43
C LEU A 448 11.84 -8.39 15.10
N HIS A 449 10.79 -7.82 14.54
CA HIS A 449 9.41 -8.05 14.94
C HIS A 449 8.80 -9.16 14.09
N LEU A 450 8.00 -10.04 14.70
CA LEU A 450 7.24 -11.08 13.99
C LEU A 450 6.38 -10.45 12.91
N HIS A 451 6.34 -11.09 11.76
CA HIS A 451 5.59 -10.68 10.57
C HIS A 451 6.11 -9.43 9.86
N GLY A 452 7.11 -8.74 10.41
CA GLY A 452 7.85 -7.71 9.70
C GLY A 452 8.60 -8.29 8.50
N VAL A 453 8.81 -7.48 7.47
CA VAL A 453 9.51 -7.88 6.24
C VAL A 453 10.86 -7.20 6.19
N TYR A 454 11.91 -7.99 6.04
CA TYR A 454 13.31 -7.55 6.10
C TYR A 454 14.13 -8.13 4.94
N THR A 455 15.09 -7.38 4.45
CA THR A 455 16.08 -7.92 3.50
C THR A 455 17.02 -8.90 4.20
N LYS A 456 17.62 -9.83 3.44
CA LYS A 456 18.58 -10.80 4.01
C LYS A 456 19.73 -10.09 4.74
N ALA A 457 20.23 -8.98 4.22
CA ALA A 457 21.30 -8.23 4.86
C ALA A 457 20.87 -7.63 6.22
N GLN A 458 19.64 -7.13 6.32
CA GLN A 458 19.07 -6.65 7.59
C GLN A 458 18.93 -7.80 8.59
N ILE A 459 18.44 -8.96 8.18
CA ILE A 459 18.32 -10.15 9.03
C ILE A 459 19.70 -10.60 9.52
N GLN A 460 20.69 -10.67 8.63
CA GLN A 460 22.07 -11.04 9.00
C GLN A 460 22.67 -10.07 10.02
N ALA A 461 22.43 -8.78 9.88
CA ALA A 461 22.87 -7.77 10.84
C ALA A 461 22.13 -7.90 12.19
N ALA A 462 20.80 -8.04 12.15
CA ALA A 462 19.95 -8.18 13.32
C ALA A 462 20.33 -9.40 14.17
N LEU A 463 20.64 -10.53 13.52
CA LEU A 463 21.02 -11.77 14.20
C LEU A 463 22.51 -11.82 14.60
N GLY A 464 23.33 -10.82 14.18
CA GLY A 464 24.77 -10.81 14.47
C GLY A 464 25.62 -11.72 13.56
N LEU A 465 25.04 -12.22 12.46
CA LEU A 465 25.74 -12.93 11.39
C LEU A 465 26.67 -11.98 10.61
N SER A 466 26.27 -10.71 10.50
CA SER A 466 27.09 -9.62 10.00
C SER A 466 27.34 -8.59 11.10
N THR A 467 28.58 -8.11 11.20
CA THR A 467 29.00 -6.99 12.04
C THR A 467 29.60 -5.90 11.16
N ILE A 468 30.00 -4.77 11.72
CA ILE A 468 30.67 -3.72 10.95
C ILE A 468 31.98 -4.24 10.32
N GLU A 469 32.72 -5.09 11.04
CA GLU A 469 34.01 -5.61 10.60
C GLU A 469 33.88 -6.81 9.66
N ARG A 470 32.74 -7.54 9.71
CA ARG A 470 32.54 -8.78 8.98
C ARG A 470 31.15 -8.86 8.39
N LYS A 471 31.07 -9.01 7.06
CA LYS A 471 29.83 -9.31 6.34
C LYS A 471 29.67 -10.82 6.14
N SER A 472 28.50 -11.37 6.42
CA SER A 472 28.18 -12.75 6.05
C SER A 472 28.17 -12.88 4.52
N SER A 473 28.86 -13.89 4.03
CA SER A 473 28.95 -14.23 2.59
C SER A 473 28.06 -15.42 2.21
N SER A 474 27.26 -15.94 3.15
CA SER A 474 26.43 -17.11 2.91
C SER A 474 25.39 -16.87 1.80
N ARG A 475 25.43 -17.76 0.80
CA ARG A 475 24.43 -17.85 -0.28
C ARG A 475 23.43 -18.97 -0.04
N GLU A 476 23.62 -19.74 1.04
CA GLU A 476 22.78 -20.89 1.38
C GLU A 476 21.40 -20.45 1.90
N GLY A 477 20.42 -21.35 1.81
CA GLY A 477 19.07 -21.16 2.34
C GLY A 477 18.99 -21.24 3.87
N PHE A 478 20.13 -21.40 4.57
CA PHE A 478 20.21 -21.33 6.03
C PHE A 478 21.56 -20.78 6.49
N GLU A 479 21.60 -20.22 7.69
CA GLU A 479 22.81 -19.73 8.37
C GLU A 479 22.75 -20.11 9.85
N ARG A 480 23.92 -20.42 10.43
CA ARG A 480 24.00 -20.94 11.78
C ARG A 480 24.99 -20.15 12.63
N LEU A 481 24.57 -19.80 13.85
CA LEU A 481 25.40 -19.28 14.93
C LEU A 481 25.50 -20.36 16.04
N LYS A 482 26.59 -21.09 16.02
CA LYS A 482 26.79 -22.26 16.93
C LYS A 482 26.81 -21.86 18.41
N ASP A 483 27.43 -20.72 18.71
CA ASP A 483 27.66 -20.27 20.10
C ASP A 483 26.35 -20.01 20.85
N ILE A 484 25.31 -19.62 20.15
CA ILE A 484 23.99 -19.34 20.72
C ILE A 484 22.92 -20.34 20.23
N LYS A 485 23.33 -21.42 19.56
CA LYS A 485 22.44 -22.46 19.01
C LYS A 485 21.31 -21.88 18.11
N LEU A 486 21.59 -20.83 17.33
CA LEU A 486 20.65 -20.23 16.41
C LEU A 486 20.86 -20.75 15.00
N GLU A 487 19.77 -21.07 14.31
CA GLU A 487 19.75 -21.36 12.89
C GLU A 487 18.64 -20.57 12.19
N ALA A 488 19.00 -19.75 11.19
CA ALA A 488 18.08 -18.95 10.39
C ALA A 488 17.82 -19.65 9.05
N MET A 489 16.55 -19.99 8.77
CA MET A 489 16.10 -20.59 7.50
C MET A 489 15.49 -19.51 6.58
N TYR A 490 15.99 -19.44 5.35
CA TYR A 490 15.51 -18.53 4.31
C TYR A 490 14.85 -19.35 3.21
N VAL A 491 13.55 -19.15 3.02
CA VAL A 491 12.76 -19.94 2.07
C VAL A 491 12.17 -19.05 0.99
N ASP A 492 12.46 -19.39 -0.26
CA ASP A 492 11.82 -18.84 -1.47
C ASP A 492 10.71 -19.81 -1.91
N ILE A 493 9.46 -19.36 -1.93
CA ILE A 493 8.31 -20.21 -2.32
C ILE A 493 8.34 -20.48 -3.83
N ILE A 494 8.45 -19.43 -4.63
CA ILE A 494 8.55 -19.54 -6.09
C ILE A 494 10.02 -19.57 -6.45
N LYS A 495 10.51 -20.75 -6.83
CA LYS A 495 11.89 -20.95 -7.28
C LYS A 495 11.93 -20.81 -8.79
N GLN A 496 12.77 -19.91 -9.30
CA GLN A 496 13.08 -19.89 -10.73
C GLN A 496 13.83 -21.20 -11.05
N ARG A 497 13.29 -21.99 -12.00
CA ARG A 497 13.99 -23.16 -12.50
C ARG A 497 15.20 -22.69 -13.31
N GLU A 498 16.40 -22.93 -12.81
CA GLU A 498 17.58 -22.99 -13.69
C GLU A 498 17.39 -24.20 -14.61
N GLU A 499 17.47 -23.99 -15.93
CA GLU A 499 17.46 -25.09 -16.90
C GLU A 499 18.55 -26.09 -16.54
N GLY A 500 18.17 -27.32 -16.18
CA GLY A 500 19.08 -28.42 -15.79
C GLY A 500 19.16 -28.75 -14.31
N SER A 501 18.48 -28.02 -13.40
CA SER A 501 18.41 -28.39 -11.98
C SER A 501 17.45 -29.57 -11.78
N MET A 502 17.98 -30.71 -11.32
CA MET A 502 17.19 -31.92 -11.04
C MET A 502 16.39 -31.86 -9.73
N THR A 503 16.51 -30.80 -8.93
CA THR A 503 15.89 -30.72 -7.59
C THR A 503 15.10 -29.44 -7.42
N ALA A 504 13.78 -29.55 -7.53
CA ALA A 504 12.86 -28.52 -7.04
C ALA A 504 12.42 -28.93 -5.62
N TYR A 505 12.98 -28.30 -4.57
CA TYR A 505 12.50 -28.47 -3.20
C TYR A 505 11.08 -27.99 -3.06
N LYS A 506 10.23 -28.77 -2.39
CA LYS A 506 8.82 -28.47 -2.16
C LYS A 506 8.66 -27.81 -0.79
N ASP A 507 8.76 -26.48 -0.76
CA ASP A 507 8.56 -25.71 0.46
C ASP A 507 7.21 -24.98 0.36
N TYR A 508 6.31 -25.21 1.33
CA TYR A 508 4.98 -24.63 1.31
C TYR A 508 4.32 -24.60 2.70
N ALA A 509 3.37 -23.69 2.90
CA ALA A 509 2.52 -23.68 4.07
C ALA A 509 1.38 -24.71 3.93
N GLN A 510 1.29 -25.67 4.85
CA GLN A 510 0.17 -26.61 4.92
C GLN A 510 -1.11 -25.90 5.41
N ASN A 511 -0.94 -25.05 6.38
CA ASN A 511 -1.92 -24.09 6.90
C ASN A 511 -1.17 -22.94 7.56
N ARG A 512 -1.84 -22.06 8.30
CA ARG A 512 -1.20 -20.89 8.94
C ARG A 512 -0.26 -21.21 10.10
N GLU A 513 -0.29 -22.44 10.61
CA GLU A 513 0.49 -22.91 11.76
C GLU A 513 1.57 -23.93 11.39
N PHE A 514 1.46 -24.56 10.23
CA PHE A 514 2.38 -25.63 9.81
C PHE A 514 3.01 -25.32 8.47
N PHE A 515 4.35 -25.44 8.41
CA PHE A 515 5.15 -25.18 7.23
C PHE A 515 5.97 -26.42 6.85
N HIS A 516 5.80 -26.91 5.63
CA HIS A 516 6.58 -28.02 5.06
C HIS A 516 7.86 -27.47 4.43
N TRP A 517 8.99 -28.08 4.76
CA TRP A 517 10.32 -27.72 4.27
C TRP A 517 11.14 -28.95 3.92
N GLU A 518 11.86 -28.90 2.81
CA GLU A 518 12.79 -29.93 2.38
C GLU A 518 14.24 -29.52 2.64
N THR A 519 15.00 -30.43 3.31
CA THR A 519 16.43 -30.20 3.56
C THR A 519 17.23 -30.26 2.27
N GLN A 520 18.51 -29.86 2.32
CA GLN A 520 19.42 -30.10 1.20
C GLN A 520 19.56 -31.61 0.92
N ASN A 521 19.75 -31.99 -0.36
CA ASN A 521 19.88 -33.37 -0.82
C ASN A 521 21.00 -34.20 -0.15
N ARG A 522 21.94 -33.55 0.52
CA ARG A 522 23.00 -34.22 1.29
C ARG A 522 22.49 -34.78 2.63
N VAL A 523 21.39 -34.27 3.17
CA VAL A 523 20.84 -34.70 4.45
C VAL A 523 20.07 -35.99 4.26
N ARG A 524 20.48 -37.01 4.99
CA ARG A 524 19.91 -38.37 4.96
C ARG A 524 19.53 -38.86 6.35
N GLU A 525 18.68 -39.82 6.39
CA GLU A 525 18.36 -40.50 7.64
C GLU A 525 19.65 -41.02 8.34
N GLY A 526 19.75 -40.79 9.65
CA GLY A 526 20.93 -41.14 10.46
C GLY A 526 22.15 -40.21 10.27
N SER A 527 22.02 -39.11 9.44
CA SER A 527 23.08 -38.11 9.40
C SER A 527 23.07 -37.25 10.66
N ARG A 528 24.23 -36.69 11.04
CA ARG A 528 24.35 -35.79 12.18
C ARG A 528 23.39 -34.58 12.09
N GLU A 529 23.19 -34.07 10.90
CA GLU A 529 22.27 -32.95 10.67
C GLU A 529 20.81 -33.35 10.92
N ALA A 530 20.41 -34.57 10.48
CA ALA A 530 19.07 -35.08 10.74
C ALA A 530 18.83 -35.33 12.24
N GLU A 531 19.84 -35.86 12.94
CA GLU A 531 19.76 -36.06 14.39
C GLU A 531 19.73 -34.73 15.16
N ALA A 532 20.47 -33.70 14.68
CA ALA A 532 20.42 -32.37 15.26
C ALA A 532 19.02 -31.75 15.17
N TYR A 533 18.31 -31.94 14.03
CA TYR A 533 16.91 -31.52 13.91
C TYR A 533 15.99 -32.32 14.84
N ARG A 534 16.13 -33.65 14.89
CA ARG A 534 15.32 -34.51 15.76
C ARG A 534 15.47 -34.16 17.24
N ASN A 535 16.69 -33.87 17.65
CA ASN A 535 17.03 -33.57 19.04
C ASN A 535 16.78 -32.10 19.42
N GLY A 536 16.41 -31.25 18.47
CA GLY A 536 16.21 -29.82 18.72
C GLY A 536 17.49 -29.12 19.21
N GLU A 537 18.66 -29.49 18.63
CA GLU A 537 19.96 -28.96 19.10
C GLU A 537 20.08 -27.45 18.87
N ASN A 538 19.41 -26.92 17.83
CA ASN A 538 19.39 -25.49 17.48
C ASN A 538 17.97 -24.94 17.53
N ASN A 539 17.84 -23.66 17.90
CA ASN A 539 16.61 -22.92 17.77
C ASN A 539 16.47 -22.39 16.33
N MET A 540 15.41 -22.78 15.67
CA MET A 540 15.17 -22.47 14.27
C MET A 540 14.32 -21.21 14.13
N LEU A 541 14.79 -20.22 13.36
CA LEU A 541 14.03 -19.04 12.97
C LEU A 541 13.67 -19.13 11.49
N LEU A 542 12.39 -18.94 11.15
CA LEU A 542 11.87 -19.08 9.79
C LEU A 542 11.64 -17.72 9.13
N PHE A 543 12.19 -17.55 7.94
CA PHE A 543 12.07 -16.38 7.07
C PHE A 543 11.59 -16.83 5.70
N VAL A 544 10.44 -16.31 5.25
CA VAL A 544 9.80 -16.73 4.00
C VAL A 544 9.54 -15.54 3.09
N ARG A 545 9.82 -15.66 1.80
CA ARG A 545 9.39 -14.70 0.78
C ARG A 545 8.77 -15.41 -0.42
N GLN A 546 7.96 -14.68 -1.16
CA GLN A 546 7.27 -15.23 -2.32
C GLN A 546 8.27 -15.64 -3.42
N GLN A 547 9.15 -14.73 -3.81
CA GLN A 547 10.16 -14.93 -4.88
C GLN A 547 11.38 -14.02 -4.66
N VAL A 548 12.44 -14.24 -5.45
CA VAL A 548 13.71 -13.51 -5.29
C VAL A 548 13.57 -12.04 -5.66
N GLU A 549 13.02 -11.75 -6.83
CA GLU A 549 12.92 -10.38 -7.34
C GLU A 549 11.53 -9.80 -7.16
N HIS A 550 11.48 -8.53 -6.76
CA HIS A 550 10.22 -7.81 -6.64
C HIS A 550 9.69 -7.45 -8.02
N PRO A 551 8.44 -7.82 -8.37
CA PRO A 551 7.91 -7.67 -9.73
C PRO A 551 7.83 -6.21 -10.18
N GLU A 552 7.66 -5.26 -9.26
CA GLU A 552 7.48 -3.83 -9.58
C GLU A 552 8.77 -3.02 -9.41
N TYR A 553 9.57 -3.30 -8.38
CA TYR A 553 10.66 -2.40 -7.96
C TYR A 553 12.03 -2.77 -8.54
N GLY A 554 12.17 -3.97 -9.12
CA GLY A 554 13.45 -4.46 -9.64
C GLY A 554 14.53 -4.63 -8.58
N CYS A 555 14.12 -4.74 -7.31
CA CYS A 555 14.97 -5.11 -6.18
C CYS A 555 14.64 -6.51 -5.70
N ARG A 556 15.49 -7.08 -4.84
CA ARG A 556 15.17 -8.36 -4.20
C ARG A 556 14.06 -8.17 -3.17
N MET A 557 13.08 -9.07 -3.14
CA MET A 557 12.04 -9.06 -2.11
C MET A 557 12.62 -9.33 -0.73
N GLY A 558 12.05 -8.70 0.28
CA GLY A 558 12.30 -9.00 1.68
C GLY A 558 11.66 -10.32 2.10
N PHE A 559 12.13 -10.85 3.23
CA PHE A 559 11.58 -12.03 3.88
C PHE A 559 10.65 -11.63 5.01
N THR A 560 9.48 -12.24 5.08
CA THR A 560 8.60 -12.16 6.25
C THR A 560 9.21 -13.00 7.38
N TYR A 561 9.42 -12.41 8.53
CA TYR A 561 9.88 -13.13 9.73
C TYR A 561 8.71 -13.85 10.40
N LEU A 562 8.72 -15.17 10.41
CA LEU A 562 7.67 -16.01 10.99
C LEU A 562 8.01 -16.50 12.42
N GLY A 563 9.14 -16.07 12.97
CA GLY A 563 9.54 -16.37 14.35
C GLY A 563 10.25 -17.71 14.51
N GLN A 564 10.33 -18.13 15.77
CA GLN A 564 10.88 -19.42 16.13
C GLN A 564 9.87 -20.52 15.80
N VAL A 565 10.38 -21.60 15.20
CA VAL A 565 9.60 -22.79 14.84
C VAL A 565 10.09 -24.02 15.59
N THR A 566 9.19 -24.97 15.81
CA THR A 566 9.47 -26.26 16.44
C THR A 566 9.18 -27.40 15.47
N MET A 567 10.02 -28.43 15.46
CA MET A 567 9.82 -29.58 14.59
C MET A 567 8.59 -30.38 15.02
N LYS A 568 7.68 -30.64 14.08
CA LYS A 568 6.52 -31.51 14.28
C LYS A 568 6.76 -32.94 13.79
N SER A 569 7.32 -33.07 12.59
CA SER A 569 7.69 -34.36 12.01
C SER A 569 8.92 -34.23 11.11
N ILE A 570 9.65 -35.31 10.92
CA ILE A 570 10.77 -35.42 10.00
C ILE A 570 10.74 -36.82 9.36
N GLU A 571 10.70 -36.85 8.03
CA GLU A 571 10.54 -38.08 7.24
C GLU A 571 11.41 -38.05 5.98
N GLY A 572 11.57 -39.18 5.31
CA GLY A 572 12.28 -39.31 4.05
C GLY A 572 13.81 -39.27 4.17
N SER A 573 14.48 -39.21 3.01
CA SER A 573 15.94 -39.15 2.92
C SER A 573 16.36 -38.60 1.56
N LYS A 574 17.25 -37.58 1.50
CA LYS A 574 17.86 -37.02 0.30
C LYS A 574 16.85 -36.38 -0.70
N PRO A 575 16.08 -35.37 -0.35
CA PRO A 575 16.05 -34.61 0.90
C PRO A 575 15.19 -35.26 1.98
N MET A 576 15.35 -34.83 3.21
CA MET A 576 14.39 -35.10 4.28
C MET A 576 13.30 -34.06 4.26
N GLN A 577 12.09 -34.46 4.56
CA GLN A 577 10.91 -33.61 4.66
C GLN A 577 10.63 -33.31 6.12
N ILE A 578 10.58 -32.04 6.46
CA ILE A 578 10.34 -31.58 7.84
C ILE A 578 9.08 -30.72 7.85
N VAL A 579 8.19 -31.00 8.80
CA VAL A 579 7.06 -30.13 9.09
C VAL A 579 7.39 -29.32 10.34
N TRP A 580 7.43 -28.00 10.17
CA TRP A 580 7.66 -27.05 11.23
C TRP A 580 6.33 -26.52 11.76
N HIS A 581 6.19 -26.43 13.08
CA HIS A 581 5.09 -25.75 13.76
C HIS A 581 5.54 -24.33 14.12
N LEU A 582 4.75 -23.34 13.72
CA LEU A 582 4.95 -21.94 14.03
C LEU A 582 4.33 -21.61 15.39
N ASN A 583 5.10 -21.00 16.29
CA ASN A 583 4.60 -20.58 17.61
C ASN A 583 3.54 -19.46 17.50
N THR A 584 3.52 -18.75 16.38
CA THR A 584 2.51 -17.74 16.03
C THR A 584 2.03 -17.99 14.61
N PRO A 585 0.70 -18.13 14.37
CA PRO A 585 0.18 -18.35 13.04
C PRO A 585 0.61 -17.25 12.06
N MET A 586 1.04 -17.63 10.84
CA MET A 586 1.47 -16.67 9.83
C MET A 586 0.32 -15.76 9.37
N PRO A 587 0.62 -14.53 8.93
CA PRO A 587 -0.37 -13.62 8.37
C PRO A 587 -1.08 -14.22 7.16
N GLU A 588 -2.34 -13.82 6.94
CA GLU A 588 -3.14 -14.29 5.80
C GLU A 588 -2.45 -14.01 4.45
N ALA A 589 -1.90 -12.81 4.30
CA ALA A 589 -1.17 -12.44 3.08
C ALA A 589 0.05 -13.33 2.82
N THR A 590 0.77 -13.73 3.87
CA THR A 590 1.90 -14.67 3.75
C THR A 590 1.41 -16.07 3.42
N TYR A 591 0.35 -16.53 4.07
CA TYR A 591 -0.26 -17.83 3.78
C TYR A 591 -0.78 -17.91 2.34
N ALA A 592 -1.39 -16.85 1.83
CA ALA A 592 -1.93 -16.80 0.47
C ALA A 592 -0.88 -17.13 -0.60
N PHE A 593 0.34 -16.61 -0.50
CA PHE A 593 1.39 -16.98 -1.44
C PHE A 593 2.14 -18.27 -1.05
N ALA A 594 2.33 -18.53 0.25
CA ALA A 594 3.08 -19.70 0.71
C ALA A 594 2.32 -21.02 0.49
N SER A 595 0.97 -20.99 0.39
CA SER A 595 0.14 -22.17 0.12
C SER A 595 -0.01 -22.50 -1.37
N GLN A 596 0.34 -21.60 -2.28
CA GLN A 596 0.09 -21.75 -3.73
C GLN A 596 0.85 -22.92 -4.38
N TYR A 597 1.96 -23.36 -3.82
CA TYR A 597 2.70 -24.50 -4.36
C TYR A 597 1.91 -25.81 -4.32
N LYS A 598 0.92 -25.93 -3.45
CA LYS A 598 0.03 -27.10 -3.31
C LYS A 598 -0.89 -27.33 -4.52
N ALA A 599 -1.10 -26.29 -5.35
CA ALA A 599 -2.02 -26.33 -6.50
C ALA A 599 -1.37 -26.77 -7.83
N ILE A 600 -0.04 -26.94 -7.87
CA ILE A 600 0.74 -27.25 -9.08
C ILE A 600 1.36 -28.68 -9.01
N GLY A 601 1.09 -29.41 -7.92
CA GLY A 601 1.60 -30.78 -7.69
C GLY A 601 0.76 -31.87 -8.31
#